data_01cb1fd9f5c0ae9f5430efa84f5d5684
#
_entry.id   01cb1fd9f5c0ae9f5430efa84f5d5684
#
_cell.length_a   1.000
_cell.length_b   1.000
_cell.length_c   1.000
_cell.angle_alpha   90.00
_cell.angle_beta   90.00
_cell.angle_gamma   90.00
#
_symmetry.space_group_name_H-M   'P 1'
#
loop_
_entity.id
_entity.type
_entity.pdbx_description
1 polymer ?
#
loop_
_entity_poly.entity_id
_entity_poly.type
_entity_poly.pdbx_seq_one_letter_code
_entity_poly.pdbx_strand_id
1 'polypeptide(L)'
;VDAAIEDIDMNIELHRPYVDNVHIKCSKCGGVMSRVSSVMDCWFDSGSMPFAQYHYPFENKELFESQFPADFIAEGIDQTRGWFYSLLVISTFVKGCSPYKNVVVNDLVLDKFGQKMHKSRGNAIAPMPILEEYGADATRFFMLYSSPVWTPLKFDCDGIREINSKFFNTLRNTYNFFSMYANTDGIDPREYNVSYDCLEEIDKWLLSKYNGLVKNVDAAMDDYDLN
;
A
#
# COMPACT_ATOMS: atom_id res chain seq x y z
N VAL A 1 -0.22 -13.65 -29.37
CA VAL A 1 -0.91 -13.06 -30.54
C VAL A 1 -0.12 -13.32 -31.80
N ASP A 2 1.23 -13.29 -31.73
CA ASP A 2 2.12 -13.47 -32.88
C ASP A 2 2.13 -14.88 -33.51
N ALA A 3 1.45 -15.84 -32.90
CA ALA A 3 1.30 -17.21 -33.40
C ALA A 3 -0.09 -17.48 -33.99
N ALA A 4 -0.94 -16.46 -34.13
CA ALA A 4 -2.27 -16.61 -34.67
C ALA A 4 -2.24 -16.98 -36.16
N ILE A 5 -3.21 -17.77 -36.59
CA ILE A 5 -3.39 -18.06 -38.01
C ILE A 5 -3.71 -16.77 -38.76
N GLU A 6 -3.12 -16.58 -39.94
CA GLU A 6 -3.42 -15.45 -40.81
C GLU A 6 -4.92 -15.26 -40.95
N ASP A 7 -5.43 -14.03 -40.68
CA ASP A 7 -6.83 -13.59 -40.72
C ASP A 7 -7.57 -13.46 -39.36
N ILE A 8 -6.89 -13.41 -38.23
CA ILE A 8 -7.55 -13.05 -36.97
C ILE A 8 -7.72 -11.53 -36.89
N ASP A 9 -8.97 -11.10 -36.77
CA ASP A 9 -9.29 -9.72 -36.38
C ASP A 9 -8.67 -9.40 -35.01
N MET A 10 -7.69 -8.49 -34.98
CA MET A 10 -7.00 -8.08 -33.74
C MET A 10 -7.94 -7.38 -32.75
N ASN A 11 -9.16 -7.05 -33.16
CA ASN A 11 -10.21 -6.48 -32.31
C ASN A 11 -11.15 -7.55 -31.71
N ILE A 12 -10.78 -8.82 -31.76
CA ILE A 12 -11.63 -9.88 -31.22
C ILE A 12 -11.88 -9.68 -29.72
N GLU A 13 -13.12 -9.90 -29.32
CA GLU A 13 -13.51 -9.95 -27.91
C GLU A 13 -12.88 -11.18 -27.23
N LEU A 14 -12.02 -10.94 -26.23
CA LEU A 14 -11.28 -12.00 -25.53
C LEU A 14 -12.12 -12.78 -24.49
N HIS A 15 -13.38 -12.38 -24.27
CA HIS A 15 -14.29 -13.11 -23.38
C HIS A 15 -14.98 -14.28 -24.08
N ARG A 16 -15.46 -15.20 -23.29
CA ARG A 16 -16.31 -16.31 -23.78
C ARG A 16 -17.69 -15.77 -24.19
N PRO A 17 -18.31 -16.30 -25.24
CA PRO A 17 -17.86 -17.44 -26.07
C PRO A 17 -16.94 -17.06 -27.25
N TYR A 18 -16.67 -15.79 -27.47
CA TYR A 18 -16.00 -15.28 -28.69
C TYR A 18 -14.59 -15.83 -28.84
N VAL A 19 -13.81 -15.84 -27.77
CA VAL A 19 -12.42 -16.37 -27.75
C VAL A 19 -12.35 -17.88 -28.03
N ASP A 20 -13.43 -18.62 -27.83
CA ASP A 20 -13.46 -20.07 -28.10
C ASP A 20 -13.35 -20.40 -29.60
N ASN A 21 -13.65 -19.43 -30.47
CA ASN A 21 -13.53 -19.55 -31.93
C ASN A 21 -12.13 -19.20 -32.47
N VAL A 22 -11.22 -18.76 -31.59
CA VAL A 22 -9.83 -18.45 -31.97
C VAL A 22 -9.02 -19.71 -32.00
N HIS A 23 -8.37 -19.98 -33.16
CA HIS A 23 -7.48 -21.10 -33.36
C HIS A 23 -6.08 -20.59 -33.71
N ILE A 24 -5.06 -21.22 -33.13
CA ILE A 24 -3.67 -20.84 -33.30
C ILE A 24 -2.92 -22.01 -33.96
N LYS A 25 -2.04 -21.71 -34.91
CA LYS A 25 -1.21 -22.73 -35.54
C LYS A 25 -0.02 -23.08 -34.66
N CYS A 26 0.21 -24.35 -34.38
CA CYS A 26 1.35 -24.80 -33.65
C CYS A 26 2.64 -24.58 -34.45
N SER A 27 3.60 -23.84 -33.88
CA SER A 27 4.90 -23.57 -34.52
C SER A 27 5.78 -24.81 -34.67
N LYS A 28 5.54 -25.89 -33.90
CA LYS A 28 6.34 -27.13 -33.94
C LYS A 28 5.81 -28.15 -34.95
N CYS A 29 4.51 -28.33 -35.02
CA CYS A 29 3.92 -29.39 -35.86
C CYS A 29 2.93 -28.89 -36.93
N GLY A 30 2.63 -27.58 -36.94
CA GLY A 30 1.66 -27.02 -37.87
C GLY A 30 0.19 -27.35 -37.57
N GLY A 31 -0.09 -28.12 -36.52
CA GLY A 31 -1.46 -28.49 -36.12
C GLY A 31 -2.23 -27.32 -35.54
N VAL A 32 -3.57 -27.42 -35.55
CA VAL A 32 -4.47 -26.41 -34.98
C VAL A 32 -4.51 -26.55 -33.46
N MET A 33 -4.26 -25.48 -32.75
CA MET A 33 -4.44 -25.38 -31.31
C MET A 33 -5.71 -24.59 -31.00
N SER A 34 -6.49 -25.09 -30.08
CA SER A 34 -7.70 -24.45 -29.58
C SER A 34 -7.53 -24.11 -28.11
N ARG A 35 -8.25 -23.11 -27.65
CA ARG A 35 -8.27 -22.74 -26.24
C ARG A 35 -8.72 -23.91 -25.36
N VAL A 36 -8.02 -24.14 -24.26
CA VAL A 36 -8.47 -25.05 -23.22
C VAL A 36 -9.73 -24.50 -22.58
N SER A 37 -10.76 -25.34 -22.40
CA SER A 37 -12.07 -24.90 -21.89
C SER A 37 -12.04 -24.45 -20.42
N SER A 38 -11.06 -24.89 -19.65
CA SER A 38 -10.88 -24.45 -18.26
C SER A 38 -10.53 -22.97 -18.19
N VAL A 39 -11.06 -22.31 -17.17
CA VAL A 39 -10.72 -20.93 -16.83
C VAL A 39 -9.58 -20.96 -15.82
N MET A 40 -8.61 -20.07 -15.96
CA MET A 40 -7.54 -19.93 -14.97
C MET A 40 -8.13 -19.40 -13.65
N ASP A 41 -7.49 -19.78 -12.56
CA ASP A 41 -7.81 -19.30 -11.23
C ASP A 41 -7.54 -17.78 -11.13
N CYS A 42 -8.43 -17.05 -10.46
CA CYS A 42 -8.25 -15.60 -10.20
C CYS A 42 -6.96 -15.30 -9.43
N TRP A 43 -6.46 -16.26 -8.65
CA TRP A 43 -5.17 -16.15 -7.97
C TRP A 43 -3.97 -16.16 -8.92
N PHE A 44 -4.11 -16.76 -10.09
CA PHE A 44 -3.09 -16.65 -11.13
C PHE A 44 -3.00 -15.21 -11.66
N ASP A 45 -4.15 -14.59 -11.94
CA ASP A 45 -4.17 -13.21 -12.42
C ASP A 45 -3.57 -12.26 -11.39
N SER A 46 -3.99 -12.36 -10.12
CA SER A 46 -3.48 -11.53 -9.03
C SER A 46 -1.99 -11.78 -8.75
N GLY A 47 -1.54 -13.03 -8.85
CA GLY A 47 -0.14 -13.39 -8.68
C GLY A 47 0.75 -13.00 -9.86
N SER A 48 0.17 -12.76 -11.04
CA SER A 48 0.87 -12.27 -12.23
C SER A 48 1.05 -10.76 -12.26
N MET A 49 0.44 -10.03 -11.31
CA MET A 49 0.42 -8.57 -11.27
C MET A 49 1.82 -7.92 -11.42
N PRO A 50 2.90 -8.41 -10.78
CA PRO A 50 4.22 -7.79 -10.92
C PRO A 50 4.70 -7.71 -12.36
N PHE A 51 4.30 -8.65 -13.20
CA PHE A 51 4.65 -8.73 -14.61
C PHE A 51 3.61 -8.05 -15.50
N ALA A 52 2.34 -8.34 -15.25
CA ALA A 52 1.22 -7.91 -16.07
C ALA A 52 1.05 -6.37 -16.07
N GLN A 53 1.26 -5.71 -14.93
CA GLN A 53 1.13 -4.25 -14.84
C GLN A 53 2.09 -3.48 -15.76
N TYR A 54 3.23 -4.08 -16.11
CA TYR A 54 4.23 -3.50 -17.01
C TYR A 54 4.16 -4.07 -18.42
N HIS A 55 3.29 -5.04 -18.68
CA HIS A 55 3.27 -5.83 -19.90
C HIS A 55 4.64 -6.49 -20.20
N TYR A 56 5.33 -6.88 -19.10
CA TYR A 56 6.63 -7.56 -19.21
C TYR A 56 6.46 -8.97 -19.80
N PRO A 57 7.36 -9.45 -20.68
CA PRO A 57 8.63 -8.84 -21.10
C PRO A 57 8.54 -7.99 -22.36
N PHE A 58 7.36 -7.71 -22.89
CA PHE A 58 7.16 -7.09 -24.20
C PHE A 58 7.32 -5.56 -24.17
N GLU A 59 6.93 -4.94 -23.06
CA GLU A 59 7.00 -3.49 -22.83
C GLU A 59 7.60 -3.20 -21.45
N ASN A 60 8.00 -1.94 -21.23
CA ASN A 60 8.43 -1.39 -19.95
C ASN A 60 9.47 -2.22 -19.18
N LYS A 61 10.35 -2.93 -19.88
CA LYS A 61 11.31 -3.85 -19.28
C LYS A 61 12.25 -3.16 -18.28
N GLU A 62 12.79 -2.00 -18.62
CA GLU A 62 13.69 -1.24 -17.75
C GLU A 62 12.98 -0.78 -16.48
N LEU A 63 11.73 -0.30 -16.59
CA LEU A 63 10.91 0.11 -15.47
C LEU A 63 10.63 -1.09 -14.54
N PHE A 64 10.23 -2.23 -15.12
CA PHE A 64 10.05 -3.47 -14.36
C PHE A 64 11.32 -3.86 -13.61
N GLU A 65 12.47 -3.92 -14.28
CA GLU A 65 13.74 -4.34 -13.68
C GLU A 65 14.22 -3.37 -12.58
N SER A 66 13.86 -2.09 -12.65
CA SER A 66 14.17 -1.11 -11.60
C SER A 66 13.32 -1.25 -10.33
N GLN A 67 12.13 -1.86 -10.44
CA GLN A 67 11.16 -1.98 -9.34
C GLN A 67 10.95 -3.42 -8.87
N PHE A 68 11.58 -4.39 -9.51
CA PHE A 68 11.45 -5.80 -9.18
C PHE A 68 12.75 -6.36 -8.58
N PRO A 69 12.69 -7.11 -7.47
CA PRO A 69 11.52 -7.36 -6.62
C PRO A 69 11.07 -6.11 -5.86
N ALA A 70 9.78 -6.04 -5.49
CA ALA A 70 9.24 -4.97 -4.66
C ALA A 70 9.96 -4.88 -3.32
N ASP A 71 10.11 -3.68 -2.76
CA ASP A 71 10.76 -3.51 -1.46
C ASP A 71 9.95 -4.16 -0.35
N PHE A 72 8.64 -4.01 -0.36
CA PHE A 72 7.73 -4.74 0.53
C PHE A 72 6.34 -4.93 -0.10
N ILE A 73 5.60 -5.88 0.45
CA ILE A 73 4.16 -6.04 0.28
C ILE A 73 3.48 -6.06 1.64
N ALA A 74 2.23 -5.60 1.73
CA ALA A 74 1.48 -5.54 2.98
C ALA A 74 0.02 -5.96 2.76
N GLU A 75 -0.41 -7.01 3.44
CA GLU A 75 -1.80 -7.51 3.43
C GLU A 75 -2.09 -8.30 4.72
N GLY A 76 -3.32 -8.80 4.84
CA GLY A 76 -3.73 -9.60 5.98
C GLY A 76 -3.08 -10.98 6.05
N ILE A 77 -3.07 -11.57 7.23
CA ILE A 77 -2.46 -12.89 7.51
C ILE A 77 -3.07 -14.03 6.69
N ASP A 78 -4.32 -13.90 6.25
CA ASP A 78 -5.00 -14.86 5.39
C ASP A 78 -4.34 -14.99 4.01
N GLN A 79 -3.62 -13.97 3.55
CA GLN A 79 -2.91 -13.96 2.27
C GLN A 79 -1.66 -14.84 2.23
N THR A 80 -1.26 -15.43 3.34
CA THR A 80 -0.25 -16.51 3.37
C THR A 80 -0.68 -17.74 2.58
N ARG A 81 -1.99 -17.95 2.40
CA ARG A 81 -2.60 -18.98 1.56
C ARG A 81 -3.38 -18.41 0.37
N GLY A 82 -3.09 -17.20 -0.01
CA GLY A 82 -3.71 -16.47 -1.11
C GLY A 82 -2.68 -15.73 -1.93
N TRP A 83 -2.72 -14.41 -1.90
CA TRP A 83 -1.92 -13.55 -2.75
C TRP A 83 -0.41 -13.68 -2.53
N PHE A 84 0.08 -13.74 -1.29
CA PHE A 84 1.52 -13.90 -1.03
C PHE A 84 2.05 -15.19 -1.66
N TYR A 85 1.28 -16.28 -1.56
CA TYR A 85 1.65 -17.56 -2.14
C TYR A 85 1.64 -17.53 -3.67
N SER A 86 0.58 -17.01 -4.30
CA SER A 86 0.47 -16.95 -5.75
C SER A 86 1.54 -16.04 -6.38
N LEU A 87 1.84 -14.89 -5.77
CA LEU A 87 2.97 -14.05 -6.16
C LEU A 87 4.30 -14.81 -6.15
N LEU A 88 4.58 -15.53 -5.06
CA LEU A 88 5.83 -16.26 -4.90
C LEU A 88 5.95 -17.39 -5.93
N VAL A 89 4.88 -18.15 -6.13
CA VAL A 89 4.88 -19.30 -7.08
C VAL A 89 5.12 -18.80 -8.50
N ILE A 90 4.36 -17.80 -8.96
CA ILE A 90 4.48 -17.30 -10.33
C ILE A 90 5.83 -16.64 -10.56
N SER A 91 6.29 -15.82 -9.62
CA SER A 91 7.59 -15.17 -9.74
C SER A 91 8.75 -16.17 -9.74
N THR A 92 8.71 -17.15 -8.87
CA THR A 92 9.73 -18.22 -8.86
C THR A 92 9.75 -18.98 -10.16
N PHE A 93 8.58 -19.26 -10.76
CA PHE A 93 8.49 -19.91 -12.06
C PHE A 93 9.06 -19.05 -13.19
N VAL A 94 8.79 -17.75 -13.21
CA VAL A 94 9.17 -16.83 -14.31
C VAL A 94 10.59 -16.31 -14.17
N LYS A 95 11.01 -15.92 -12.95
CA LYS A 95 12.29 -15.24 -12.67
C LYS A 95 13.25 -16.03 -11.80
N GLY A 96 12.83 -17.13 -11.18
CA GLY A 96 13.64 -17.91 -10.26
C GLY A 96 13.88 -17.28 -8.90
N CYS A 97 13.14 -16.21 -8.53
CA CYS A 97 13.30 -15.49 -7.28
C CYS A 97 11.97 -14.96 -6.73
N SER A 98 11.98 -14.50 -5.47
CA SER A 98 10.83 -13.85 -4.84
C SER A 98 10.48 -12.52 -5.53
N PRO A 99 9.19 -12.15 -5.66
CA PRO A 99 8.75 -10.87 -6.20
C PRO A 99 8.83 -9.72 -5.18
N TYR A 100 9.17 -10.00 -3.93
CA TYR A 100 9.28 -9.04 -2.84
C TYR A 100 10.46 -9.35 -1.92
N LYS A 101 11.02 -8.32 -1.29
CA LYS A 101 12.10 -8.42 -0.31
C LYS A 101 11.55 -8.64 1.10
N ASN A 102 10.48 -7.92 1.46
CA ASN A 102 9.85 -7.92 2.78
C ASN A 102 8.33 -8.16 2.66
N VAL A 103 7.75 -8.72 3.72
CA VAL A 103 6.30 -8.93 3.84
C VAL A 103 5.84 -8.36 5.17
N VAL A 104 4.98 -7.36 5.11
CA VAL A 104 4.28 -6.83 6.28
C VAL A 104 2.95 -7.55 6.40
N VAL A 105 2.82 -8.40 7.41
CA VAL A 105 1.62 -9.20 7.63
C VAL A 105 0.75 -8.53 8.66
N ASN A 106 -0.39 -7.99 8.24
CA ASN A 106 -1.35 -7.35 9.15
C ASN A 106 -2.21 -8.42 9.82
N ASP A 107 -2.37 -8.31 11.14
CA ASP A 107 -3.27 -9.17 11.89
C ASP A 107 -4.71 -8.60 11.91
N LEU A 108 -5.60 -9.27 12.61
CA LEU A 108 -7.02 -8.94 12.63
C LEU A 108 -7.31 -7.64 13.37
N VAL A 109 -8.28 -6.90 12.85
CA VAL A 109 -8.92 -5.80 13.58
C VAL A 109 -10.09 -6.36 14.39
N LEU A 110 -10.00 -6.27 15.70
CA LEU A 110 -10.98 -6.73 16.65
C LEU A 110 -11.84 -5.56 17.16
N ASP A 111 -13.00 -5.85 17.73
CA ASP A 111 -13.76 -4.83 18.43
C ASP A 111 -13.05 -4.37 19.73
N LYS A 112 -13.56 -3.34 20.38
CA LYS A 112 -12.97 -2.78 21.62
C LYS A 112 -12.85 -3.79 22.76
N PHE A 113 -13.61 -4.88 22.71
CA PHE A 113 -13.57 -5.96 23.70
C PHE A 113 -12.61 -7.09 23.29
N GLY A 114 -11.95 -6.98 22.13
CA GLY A 114 -11.04 -8.00 21.62
C GLY A 114 -11.75 -9.16 20.94
N GLN A 115 -12.99 -8.98 20.52
CA GLN A 115 -13.73 -10.01 19.78
C GLN A 115 -13.67 -9.77 18.28
N LYS A 116 -13.64 -10.86 17.51
CA LYS A 116 -13.67 -10.78 16.05
C LYS A 116 -14.97 -10.13 15.57
N MET A 117 -14.84 -9.11 14.72
CA MET A 117 -15.96 -8.40 14.15
C MET A 117 -16.73 -9.26 13.15
N HIS A 118 -18.05 -9.32 13.30
CA HIS A 118 -18.95 -9.98 12.36
C HIS A 118 -20.20 -9.13 12.13
N LYS A 119 -20.60 -8.96 10.88
CA LYS A 119 -21.86 -8.25 10.54
C LYS A 119 -23.08 -8.87 11.23
N SER A 120 -23.13 -10.21 11.31
CA SER A 120 -24.23 -10.93 11.96
C SER A 120 -24.31 -10.75 13.49
N ARG A 121 -23.24 -10.31 14.13
CA ARG A 121 -23.19 -10.03 15.59
C ARG A 121 -23.43 -8.55 15.91
N GLY A 122 -23.52 -7.70 14.89
CA GLY A 122 -23.71 -6.26 15.07
C GLY A 122 -22.51 -5.51 15.66
N ASN A 123 -21.35 -6.16 15.77
CA ASN A 123 -20.12 -5.55 16.29
C ASN A 123 -19.13 -5.13 15.17
N ALA A 124 -19.54 -5.24 13.91
CA ALA A 124 -18.73 -4.77 12.80
C ALA A 124 -18.88 -3.25 12.65
N ILE A 125 -17.75 -2.57 12.54
CA ILE A 125 -17.68 -1.12 12.34
C ILE A 125 -17.51 -0.85 10.85
N ALA A 126 -18.38 -0.01 10.28
CA ALA A 126 -18.22 0.45 8.92
C ALA A 126 -17.13 1.53 8.84
N PRO A 127 -16.17 1.45 7.91
CA PRO A 127 -15.06 2.40 7.86
C PRO A 127 -15.50 3.82 7.45
N MET A 128 -16.45 3.98 6.54
CA MET A 128 -16.82 5.29 6.02
C MET A 128 -17.31 6.27 7.09
N PRO A 129 -18.25 5.92 7.99
CA PRO A 129 -18.65 6.81 9.08
C PRO A 129 -17.48 7.23 9.98
N ILE A 130 -16.52 6.34 10.22
CA ILE A 130 -15.32 6.66 11.01
C ILE A 130 -14.44 7.68 10.29
N LEU A 131 -14.22 7.49 9.00
CA LEU A 131 -13.44 8.43 8.18
C LEU A 131 -14.12 9.80 8.08
N GLU A 132 -15.46 9.83 7.99
CA GLU A 132 -16.24 11.07 7.94
C GLU A 132 -16.21 11.83 9.29
N GLU A 133 -16.27 11.11 10.42
CA GLU A 133 -16.30 11.71 11.75
C GLU A 133 -14.91 12.14 12.23
N TYR A 134 -13.89 11.29 12.05
CA TYR A 134 -12.55 11.52 12.65
C TYR A 134 -11.49 11.93 11.62
N GLY A 135 -11.74 11.75 10.35
CA GLY A 135 -10.76 11.94 9.28
C GLY A 135 -9.88 10.73 9.03
N ALA A 136 -9.37 10.65 7.79
CA ALA A 136 -8.54 9.52 7.36
C ALA A 136 -7.19 9.48 8.07
N ASP A 137 -6.55 10.64 8.28
CA ASP A 137 -5.21 10.71 8.86
C ASP A 137 -5.19 10.21 10.30
N ALA A 138 -6.15 10.65 11.14
CA ALA A 138 -6.24 10.22 12.52
C ALA A 138 -6.57 8.73 12.65
N THR A 139 -7.45 8.22 11.77
CA THR A 139 -7.81 6.80 11.74
C THR A 139 -6.61 5.95 11.35
N ARG A 140 -5.88 6.32 10.28
CA ARG A 140 -4.67 5.61 9.84
C ARG A 140 -3.56 5.65 10.90
N PHE A 141 -3.35 6.83 11.50
CA PHE A 141 -2.37 6.99 12.56
C PHE A 141 -2.70 6.09 13.77
N PHE A 142 -3.98 6.05 14.18
CA PHE A 142 -4.43 5.16 15.24
C PHE A 142 -4.12 3.69 14.93
N MET A 143 -4.42 3.24 13.73
CA MET A 143 -4.22 1.85 13.34
C MET A 143 -2.75 1.42 13.31
N LEU A 144 -1.83 2.34 13.00
CA LEU A 144 -0.39 2.07 12.98
C LEU A 144 0.26 2.23 14.36
N TYR A 145 -0.18 3.24 15.11
CA TYR A 145 0.43 3.60 16.40
C TYR A 145 -0.03 2.70 17.57
N SER A 146 -1.26 2.17 17.54
CA SER A 146 -1.87 1.52 18.72
C SER A 146 -1.30 0.16 19.07
N SER A 147 -0.75 -0.55 18.09
CA SER A 147 -0.11 -1.85 18.30
C SER A 147 0.75 -2.22 17.07
N PRO A 148 1.77 -3.08 17.24
CA PRO A 148 2.48 -3.63 16.10
C PRO A 148 1.51 -4.26 15.10
N VAL A 149 1.69 -3.99 13.79
CA VAL A 149 0.75 -4.39 12.73
C VAL A 149 0.55 -5.90 12.64
N TRP A 150 1.50 -6.70 13.10
CA TRP A 150 1.44 -8.17 13.16
C TRP A 150 0.78 -8.73 14.44
N THR A 151 0.13 -7.87 15.23
CA THR A 151 -0.67 -8.26 16.40
C THR A 151 -2.11 -7.79 16.24
N PRO A 152 -3.09 -8.51 16.82
CA PRO A 152 -4.49 -8.09 16.70
C PRO A 152 -4.72 -6.70 17.29
N LEU A 153 -5.31 -5.82 16.48
CA LEU A 153 -5.66 -4.46 16.89
C LEU A 153 -7.06 -4.43 17.53
N LYS A 154 -7.18 -3.93 18.75
CA LYS A 154 -8.48 -3.56 19.33
C LYS A 154 -8.89 -2.18 18.83
N PHE A 155 -9.92 -2.15 18.01
CA PHE A 155 -10.40 -0.90 17.44
C PHE A 155 -11.33 -0.17 18.39
N ASP A 156 -10.94 1.03 18.81
CA ASP A 156 -11.72 1.91 19.66
C ASP A 156 -11.70 3.35 19.13
N CYS A 157 -12.89 3.91 18.92
CA CYS A 157 -13.04 5.31 18.46
C CYS A 157 -12.51 6.33 19.48
N ASP A 158 -12.50 5.98 20.76
CA ASP A 158 -11.94 6.86 21.79
C ASP A 158 -10.44 7.07 21.61
N GLY A 159 -9.71 6.03 21.15
CA GLY A 159 -8.29 6.17 20.79
C GLY A 159 -8.07 7.12 19.61
N ILE A 160 -8.92 7.07 18.58
CA ILE A 160 -8.85 8.01 17.45
C ILE A 160 -9.12 9.44 17.91
N ARG A 161 -10.13 9.62 18.78
CA ARG A 161 -10.46 10.94 19.36
C ARG A 161 -9.30 11.50 20.19
N GLU A 162 -8.62 10.65 20.96
CA GLU A 162 -7.44 11.05 21.71
C GLU A 162 -6.29 11.52 20.82
N ILE A 163 -5.99 10.80 19.74
CA ILE A 163 -4.99 11.19 18.76
C ILE A 163 -5.35 12.52 18.09
N ASN A 164 -6.60 12.70 17.68
CA ASN A 164 -7.05 13.97 17.15
C ASN A 164 -6.83 15.12 18.13
N SER A 165 -7.21 14.92 19.40
CA SER A 165 -7.11 15.95 20.43
C SER A 165 -5.66 16.27 20.78
N LYS A 166 -4.85 15.26 21.05
CA LYS A 166 -3.50 15.44 21.61
C LYS A 166 -2.43 15.71 20.54
N PHE A 167 -2.60 15.15 19.35
CA PHE A 167 -1.61 15.28 18.29
C PHE A 167 -2.06 16.21 17.16
N PHE A 168 -3.06 15.83 16.37
CA PHE A 168 -3.44 16.59 15.17
C PHE A 168 -3.96 18.00 15.48
N ASN A 169 -4.79 18.16 16.50
CA ASN A 169 -5.29 19.49 16.89
C ASN A 169 -4.18 20.37 17.46
N THR A 170 -3.26 19.78 18.23
CA THR A 170 -2.12 20.54 18.75
C THR A 170 -1.21 21.02 17.62
N LEU A 171 -0.88 20.16 16.67
CA LEU A 171 -0.09 20.51 15.50
C LEU A 171 -0.78 21.58 14.65
N ARG A 172 -2.08 21.41 14.36
CA ARG A 172 -2.88 22.37 13.60
C ARG A 172 -2.98 23.73 14.30
N ASN A 173 -3.19 23.72 15.62
CA ASN A 173 -3.26 24.96 16.40
C ASN A 173 -1.92 25.71 16.44
N THR A 174 -0.81 25.00 16.54
CA THR A 174 0.53 25.59 16.45
C THR A 174 0.75 26.26 15.09
N TYR A 175 0.41 25.58 14.01
CA TYR A 175 0.48 26.14 12.66
C TYR A 175 -0.46 27.34 12.47
N ASN A 176 -1.70 27.24 12.91
CA ASN A 176 -2.69 28.32 12.80
C ASN A 176 -2.25 29.55 13.57
N PHE A 177 -1.69 29.36 14.77
CA PHE A 177 -1.15 30.45 15.56
C PHE A 177 -0.03 31.18 14.80
N PHE A 178 0.96 30.42 14.31
CA PHE A 178 2.05 30.98 13.53
C PHE A 178 1.54 31.71 12.28
N SER A 179 0.71 31.06 11.46
CA SER A 179 0.23 31.63 10.19
C SER A 179 -0.64 32.88 10.38
N MET A 180 -1.43 32.93 11.44
CA MET A 180 -2.26 34.08 11.76
C MET A 180 -1.39 35.33 12.01
N TYR A 181 -0.34 35.20 12.83
CA TYR A 181 0.56 36.32 13.11
C TYR A 181 1.46 36.65 11.94
N ALA A 182 2.03 35.68 11.26
CA ALA A 182 2.83 35.92 10.07
C ALA A 182 2.05 36.67 8.98
N ASN A 183 0.78 36.30 8.75
CA ASN A 183 -0.09 37.03 7.82
C ASN A 183 -0.43 38.46 8.29
N THR A 184 -0.66 38.65 9.59
CA THR A 184 -0.97 39.96 10.16
C THR A 184 0.22 40.91 10.03
N ASP A 185 1.41 40.42 10.26
CA ASP A 185 2.66 41.17 10.20
C ASP A 185 3.23 41.27 8.78
N GLY A 186 2.63 40.57 7.79
CA GLY A 186 3.10 40.55 6.41
C GLY A 186 4.44 39.82 6.23
N ILE A 187 4.75 38.87 7.11
CA ILE A 187 6.02 38.11 7.10
C ILE A 187 5.88 36.85 6.27
N ASP A 188 6.72 36.71 5.25
CA ASP A 188 6.95 35.42 4.56
C ASP A 188 8.22 34.77 5.12
N PRO A 189 8.13 33.65 5.86
CA PRO A 189 9.30 33.01 6.47
C PRO A 189 10.32 32.51 5.45
N ARG A 190 9.95 32.37 4.18
CA ARG A 190 10.87 31.96 3.10
C ARG A 190 11.85 33.05 2.68
N GLU A 191 11.55 34.30 3.03
CA GLU A 191 12.38 35.46 2.73
C GLU A 191 13.49 35.68 3.78
N TYR A 192 13.43 34.95 4.89
CA TYR A 192 14.36 35.10 6.01
C TYR A 192 15.29 33.89 6.10
N ASN A 193 16.59 34.17 6.17
CA ASN A 193 17.61 33.16 6.43
C ASN A 193 18.34 33.54 7.73
N VAL A 194 18.02 32.84 8.81
CA VAL A 194 18.59 33.09 10.13
C VAL A 194 19.78 32.15 10.35
N SER A 195 20.95 32.73 10.65
CA SER A 195 22.12 31.93 11.02
C SER A 195 21.87 31.18 12.33
N TYR A 196 22.37 29.93 12.42
CA TYR A 196 22.28 29.10 13.63
C TYR A 196 22.87 29.80 14.85
N ASP A 197 23.93 30.61 14.68
CA ASP A 197 24.59 31.33 15.79
C ASP A 197 23.69 32.45 16.38
N CYS A 198 22.73 32.93 15.61
CA CYS A 198 21.77 33.96 16.06
C CYS A 198 20.55 33.37 16.81
N LEU A 199 20.43 32.05 16.86
CA LEU A 199 19.32 31.38 17.54
C LEU A 199 19.53 31.39 19.06
N GLU A 200 18.41 31.53 19.79
CA GLU A 200 18.42 31.39 21.24
C GLU A 200 18.60 29.92 21.67
N GLU A 201 18.94 29.69 22.92
CA GLU A 201 19.17 28.34 23.46
C GLU A 201 17.94 27.43 23.31
N ILE A 202 16.74 27.99 23.45
CA ILE A 202 15.49 27.25 23.29
C ILE A 202 15.25 26.82 21.84
N ASP A 203 15.62 27.66 20.87
CA ASP A 203 15.51 27.34 19.44
C ASP A 203 16.48 26.22 19.07
N LYS A 204 17.73 26.31 19.54
CA LYS A 204 18.76 25.28 19.34
C LYS A 204 18.34 23.95 19.95
N TRP A 205 17.76 23.99 21.16
CA TRP A 205 17.21 22.82 21.81
C TRP A 205 16.08 22.19 21.00
N LEU A 206 15.12 23.00 20.53
CA LEU A 206 14.00 22.55 19.71
C LEU A 206 14.48 21.91 18.41
N LEU A 207 15.40 22.55 17.70
CA LEU A 207 15.96 22.00 16.45
C LEU A 207 16.71 20.67 16.70
N SER A 208 17.45 20.58 17.81
CA SER A 208 18.12 19.34 18.20
C SER A 208 17.13 18.20 18.47
N LYS A 209 16.02 18.49 19.17
CA LYS A 209 14.94 17.53 19.43
C LYS A 209 14.24 17.12 18.15
N TYR A 210 13.93 18.08 17.28
CA TYR A 210 13.29 17.84 16.00
C TYR A 210 14.17 16.95 15.08
N ASN A 211 15.44 17.29 14.93
CA ASN A 211 16.36 16.48 14.13
C ASN A 211 16.54 15.07 14.69
N GLY A 212 16.59 14.95 16.02
CA GLY A 212 16.61 13.64 16.69
C GLY A 212 15.35 12.82 16.44
N LEU A 213 14.20 13.48 16.47
CA LEU A 213 12.90 12.85 16.15
C LEU A 213 12.88 12.34 14.69
N VAL A 214 13.26 13.19 13.73
CA VAL A 214 13.32 12.81 12.31
C VAL A 214 14.18 11.57 12.11
N LYS A 215 15.41 11.59 12.67
CA LYS A 215 16.33 10.46 12.57
C LYS A 215 15.77 9.18 13.17
N ASN A 216 15.11 9.27 14.33
CA ASN A 216 14.57 8.08 15.02
C ASN A 216 13.36 7.51 14.27
N VAL A 217 12.47 8.39 13.78
CA VAL A 217 11.30 7.96 12.99
C VAL A 217 11.73 7.32 11.68
N ASP A 218 12.72 7.91 10.99
CA ASP A 218 13.26 7.37 9.74
C ASP A 218 13.83 5.95 9.94
N ALA A 219 14.65 5.78 10.97
CA ALA A 219 15.21 4.46 11.31
C ALA A 219 14.12 3.44 11.73
N ALA A 220 13.11 3.86 12.50
CA ALA A 220 12.02 2.99 12.90
C ALA A 220 11.15 2.57 11.71
N MET A 221 10.90 3.49 10.76
CA MET A 221 10.17 3.19 9.53
C MET A 221 10.92 2.20 8.64
N ASP A 222 12.25 2.31 8.55
CA ASP A 222 13.09 1.35 7.81
C ASP A 222 13.03 -0.06 8.41
N ASP A 223 12.87 -0.17 9.72
CA ASP A 223 12.73 -1.44 10.44
C ASP A 223 11.27 -1.94 10.57
N TYR A 224 10.30 -1.22 9.98
CA TYR A 224 8.85 -1.46 10.13
C TYR A 224 8.36 -1.39 11.58
N ASP A 225 9.08 -0.72 12.47
CA ASP A 225 8.68 -0.43 13.85
C ASP A 225 7.82 0.85 13.86
N LEU A 226 6.49 0.68 13.77
CA LEU A 226 5.54 1.76 13.50
C LEU A 226 4.80 2.26 14.76
N ASN A 227 5.11 1.73 15.96
CA ASN A 227 4.36 2.04 17.19
C ASN A 227 5.21 2.61 18.35
#